data_7838ed7e0da4ea69b3462547cd6d9f3d
#
_entry.id   7838ed7e0da4ea69b3462547cd6d9f3d
#
_cell.length_a   1.000
_cell.length_b   1.000
_cell.length_c   1.000
_cell.angle_alpha   90.00
_cell.angle_beta   90.00
_cell.angle_gamma   90.00
#
_symmetry.space_group_name_H-M   'P 1'
#
loop_
_entity.id
_entity.type
_entity.pdbx_description
1 polymer ?
#
loop_
_entity_poly.entity_id
_entity_poly.type
_entity_poly.pdbx_seq_one_letter_code
_entity_poly.pdbx_strand_id
1 'polypeptide(L)' 'MIKIIRAQYVQQKILRLYFSDNSWGDYDLQSVCVRETELAAPLNDEQYFQQFFLELGALCWRNGLELPD' A
#
# COMPACT_ATOMS: atom_id res chain seq x y z
N MET A 1 -6.72 0.33 -18.34
CA MET A 1 -6.66 0.56 -16.87
C MET A 1 -5.23 0.36 -16.37
N ILE A 2 -4.72 1.33 -15.60
CA ILE A 2 -3.38 1.24 -15.04
C ILE A 2 -3.44 0.45 -13.74
N LYS A 3 -2.55 -0.52 -13.60
CA LYS A 3 -2.50 -1.38 -12.42
C LYS A 3 -1.15 -1.26 -11.74
N ILE A 4 -1.10 -1.53 -10.44
CA ILE A 4 0.14 -1.65 -9.71
C ILE A 4 0.72 -3.03 -10.01
N ILE A 5 1.94 -3.06 -10.56
CA ILE A 5 2.57 -4.34 -10.92
C ILE A 5 3.69 -4.73 -9.97
N ARG A 6 4.15 -3.78 -9.13
CA ARG A 6 5.19 -4.05 -8.15
C ARG A 6 5.10 -3.00 -7.05
N ALA A 7 5.42 -3.37 -5.83
CA ALA A 7 5.52 -2.46 -4.71
C ALA A 7 6.78 -2.78 -3.92
N GLN A 8 7.46 -1.73 -3.44
CA GLN A 8 8.69 -1.88 -2.69
C GLN A 8 8.65 -0.94 -1.50
N TYR A 9 8.98 -1.46 -0.32
CA TYR A 9 9.06 -0.64 0.89
C TYR A 9 10.28 0.27 0.82
N VAL A 10 10.10 1.56 1.13
CA VAL A 10 11.18 2.53 1.14
C VAL A 10 11.58 2.87 2.57
N GLN A 11 10.70 3.55 3.30
CA GLN A 11 10.91 3.89 4.71
C GLN A 11 9.60 4.37 5.31
N GLN A 12 9.48 4.32 6.63
CA GLN A 12 8.29 4.81 7.35
C GLN A 12 6.99 4.27 6.72
N LYS A 13 6.13 5.14 6.17
CA LYS A 13 4.90 4.76 5.50
C LYS A 13 4.98 5.03 4.00
N ILE A 14 6.17 5.01 3.44
CA ILE A 14 6.41 5.30 2.03
C ILE A 14 6.66 4.00 1.26
N LEU A 15 5.88 3.79 0.21
CA LEU A 15 6.05 2.67 -0.71
C LEU A 15 6.37 3.19 -2.10
N ARG A 16 7.28 2.51 -2.79
CA ARG A 16 7.53 2.77 -4.20
C ARG A 16 6.66 1.85 -5.02
N LEU A 17 5.77 2.44 -5.81
CA LEU A 17 4.82 1.69 -6.61
C LEU A 17 5.21 1.79 -8.09
N TYR A 18 5.19 0.65 -8.76
CA TYR A 18 5.45 0.55 -10.20
C TYR A 18 4.14 0.18 -10.89
N PHE A 19 3.85 0.87 -11.98
CA PHE A 19 2.57 0.74 -12.65
C PHE A 19 2.73 0.08 -14.03
N SER A 20 1.61 -0.45 -14.54
CA SER A 20 1.59 -1.18 -15.80
C SER A 20 1.92 -0.33 -17.02
N ASP A 21 1.89 1.00 -16.91
CA ASP A 21 2.26 1.93 -17.98
C ASP A 21 3.75 2.31 -17.93
N ASN A 22 4.55 1.58 -17.15
CA ASN A 22 5.98 1.82 -16.93
C ASN A 22 6.30 3.04 -16.07
N SER A 23 5.30 3.71 -15.51
CA SER A 23 5.55 4.79 -14.55
C SER A 23 5.80 4.21 -13.16
N TRP A 24 6.40 5.02 -12.28
CA TRP A 24 6.60 4.64 -10.89
C TRP A 24 6.71 5.92 -10.04
N GLY A 25 6.55 5.77 -8.74
CA GLY A 25 6.70 6.88 -7.83
C GLY A 25 6.69 6.41 -6.37
N ASP A 26 7.13 7.29 -5.49
CA ASP A 26 7.10 7.05 -4.06
C ASP A 26 5.86 7.71 -3.48
N TYR A 27 5.08 6.95 -2.73
CA TYR A 27 3.81 7.40 -2.18
C TYR A 27 3.83 7.27 -0.67
N ASP A 28 3.51 8.37 0.01
CA ASP A 28 3.39 8.39 1.46
C ASP A 28 1.97 7.99 1.83
N LEU A 29 1.82 6.85 2.49
CA LEU A 29 0.53 6.33 2.89
C LEU A 29 0.15 6.70 4.32
N GLN A 30 0.81 7.70 4.90
CA GLN A 30 0.50 8.13 6.26
C GLN A 30 -0.97 8.53 6.41
N SER A 31 -1.54 9.18 5.40
CA SER A 31 -2.96 9.57 5.44
C SER A 31 -3.90 8.38 5.50
N VAL A 32 -3.50 7.24 4.94
CA VAL A 32 -4.26 6.00 5.04
C VAL A 32 -4.13 5.42 6.45
N CYS A 33 -2.92 5.44 6.99
CA CYS A 33 -2.64 4.85 8.29
C CYS A 33 -3.38 5.55 9.44
N VAL A 34 -3.69 6.85 9.28
CA VAL A 34 -4.38 7.60 10.32
C VAL A 34 -5.91 7.58 10.17
N ARG A 35 -6.44 6.87 9.19
CA ARG A 35 -7.90 6.71 9.07
C ARG A 35 -8.44 5.99 10.30
N GLU A 36 -9.58 6.47 10.80
CA GLU A 36 -10.22 5.88 11.98
C GLU A 36 -11.09 4.69 11.58
N THR A 37 -10.47 3.67 10.99
CA THR A 37 -11.16 2.43 10.61
C THR A 37 -10.41 1.24 11.18
N GLU A 38 -11.13 0.14 11.38
CA GLU A 38 -10.53 -1.10 11.89
C GLU A 38 -9.49 -1.66 10.92
N LEU A 39 -9.71 -1.49 9.63
CA LEU A 39 -8.79 -2.03 8.62
C LEU A 39 -7.50 -1.21 8.53
N ALA A 40 -7.55 0.09 8.78
CA ALA A 40 -6.38 0.95 8.67
C ALA A 40 -5.54 0.98 9.95
N ALA A 41 -6.14 0.74 11.11
CA ALA A 41 -5.46 0.84 12.39
C ALA A 41 -4.19 -0.01 12.48
N PRO A 42 -4.17 -1.29 12.02
CA PRO A 42 -2.95 -2.10 12.10
C PRO A 42 -1.79 -1.57 11.27
N LEU A 43 -2.04 -0.71 10.28
CA LEU A 43 -0.99 -0.15 9.44
C LEU A 43 -0.07 0.80 10.20
N ASN A 44 -0.45 1.23 11.41
CA ASN A 44 0.42 2.05 12.24
C ASN A 44 1.58 1.24 12.83
N ASP A 45 1.48 -0.09 12.81
CA ASP A 45 2.60 -0.98 13.13
C ASP A 45 3.46 -1.14 11.88
N GLU A 46 4.72 -0.71 11.93
CA GLU A 46 5.61 -0.78 10.78
C GLU A 46 5.79 -2.19 10.25
N GLN A 47 5.87 -3.18 11.13
CA GLN A 47 6.02 -4.56 10.70
C GLN A 47 4.80 -5.03 9.92
N TYR A 48 3.60 -4.68 10.40
CA TYR A 48 2.38 -5.03 9.69
C TYR A 48 2.28 -4.28 8.37
N PHE A 49 2.64 -3.00 8.36
CA PHE A 49 2.61 -2.18 7.15
C PHE A 49 3.45 -2.79 6.03
N GLN A 50 4.58 -3.39 6.37
CA GLN A 50 5.49 -3.99 5.39
C GLN A 50 5.01 -5.34 4.86
N GLN A 51 3.92 -5.88 5.39
CA GLN A 51 3.36 -7.17 4.97
C GLN A 51 2.33 -7.03 3.85
N PHE A 52 2.43 -5.98 3.07
CA PHE A 52 1.56 -5.78 1.92
C PHE A 52 1.84 -6.82 0.84
N PHE A 53 0.86 -7.01 -0.04
CA PHE A 53 1.02 -7.84 -1.23
C PHE A 53 0.16 -7.25 -2.34
N LEU A 54 0.39 -7.71 -3.56
CA LEU A 54 -0.38 -7.26 -4.71
C LEU A 54 -1.35 -8.34 -5.13
N GLU A 55 -2.58 -7.94 -5.42
CA GLU A 55 -3.59 -8.85 -5.95
C GLU A 55 -4.44 -8.10 -6.96
N LEU A 56 -4.47 -8.62 -8.18
CA LEU A 56 -5.25 -8.05 -9.28
C LEU A 56 -4.99 -6.56 -9.51
N GLY A 57 -3.74 -6.16 -9.35
CA GLY A 57 -3.34 -4.76 -9.59
C GLY A 57 -3.61 -3.81 -8.44
N ALA A 58 -4.01 -4.33 -7.27
CA ALA A 58 -4.28 -3.55 -6.09
C ALA A 58 -3.26 -3.88 -4.99
N LEU A 59 -2.97 -2.89 -4.15
CA LEU A 59 -2.12 -3.06 -2.98
C LEU A 59 -3.00 -3.51 -1.82
N CYS A 60 -2.67 -4.64 -1.23
CA CYS A 60 -3.52 -5.29 -0.23
C CYS A 60 -2.76 -5.62 1.04
N TRP A 61 -3.51 -5.73 2.14
CA TRP A 61 -3.04 -6.30 3.40
C TRP A 61 -3.96 -7.44 3.78
N ARG A 62 -3.45 -8.36 4.56
CA ARG A 62 -4.17 -9.61 4.84
C ARG A 62 -5.45 -9.45 5.67
N ASN A 63 -5.68 -8.28 6.26
CA ASN A 63 -6.94 -8.01 6.97
C ASN A 63 -8.07 -7.56 6.04
N GLY A 64 -7.83 -7.53 4.73
CA GLY A 64 -8.84 -7.17 3.75
C GLY A 64 -8.77 -5.73 3.24
N LEU A 65 -7.84 -4.93 3.76
CA LEU A 65 -7.67 -3.57 3.24
C LEU A 65 -7.04 -3.62 1.85
N GLU A 66 -7.62 -2.88 0.91
CA GLU A 66 -7.14 -2.77 -0.46
C GLU A 66 -6.97 -1.31 -0.86
N LEU A 67 -5.92 -1.02 -1.62
CA LEU A 67 -5.69 0.29 -2.20
C LEU A 67 -5.40 0.14 -3.70
N PRO A 68 -6.01 0.97 -4.54
CA PRO A 68 -7.02 1.98 -4.20
C PRO A 68 -8.34 1.34 -3.73
N ASP A 69 -8.96 1.96 -2.79
CA ASP A 69 -10.25 1.49 -2.27
C ASP A 69 -11.43 2.12 -3.02
#